data_e2c57464993f1cfc4247364069420c89
#
_entry.id   e2c57464993f1cfc4247364069420c89
#
_cell.length_a   1.000
_cell.length_b   1.000
_cell.length_c   1.000
_cell.angle_alpha   90.00
_cell.angle_beta   90.00
_cell.angle_gamma   90.00
#
_symmetry.space_group_name_H-M   'P 1'
#
loop_
_entity.id
_entity.type
_entity.pdbx_description
1 polymer ?
#
loop_
_entity_poly.entity_id
_entity_poly.type
_entity_poly.pdbx_seq_one_letter_code
_entity_poly.pdbx_strand_id
1 'polypeptide(L)'
;KDLDSAAVESFIGGKVVMVTGAGGTIGSEICKQCLKFGARELIMVEHSEYNLYQINEATNADERNRLVMLNITHINEFESVFSKFRPDIVIHAAAYKHVPLCEFNPLIAVQNNIMGTKNVIDLAKKYETKKVVLISTDKAVRPTNIMGATKRVCELYALNSNTSSTEIVAVRFGNVLGSSGSVIPKFKA
;
A
#
# COMPACT_ATOMS: atom_id res chain seq x y z
N LYS A 1 20.80 5.47 10.36
CA LYS A 1 19.88 6.28 11.20
C LYS A 1 18.97 5.28 11.87
N ASP A 2 19.01 5.22 13.18
CA ASP A 2 18.17 4.30 13.95
C ASP A 2 16.70 4.71 13.77
N LEU A 3 15.82 3.70 13.66
CA LEU A 3 14.38 3.92 13.59
C LEU A 3 13.93 4.48 14.95
N ASP A 4 13.19 5.58 14.95
CA ASP A 4 12.51 6.07 16.15
C ASP A 4 11.35 5.13 16.50
N SER A 5 11.68 4.09 17.22
CA SER A 5 10.74 3.04 17.60
C SER A 5 9.56 3.57 18.42
N ALA A 6 9.80 4.56 19.28
CA ALA A 6 8.75 5.15 20.12
C ALA A 6 7.73 5.94 19.28
N ALA A 7 8.20 6.70 18.30
CA ALA A 7 7.31 7.42 17.38
C ALA A 7 6.48 6.46 16.52
N VAL A 8 7.08 5.36 16.03
CA VAL A 8 6.36 4.34 15.24
C VAL A 8 5.33 3.60 16.12
N GLU A 9 5.70 3.23 17.33
CA GLU A 9 4.77 2.59 18.27
C GLU A 9 3.59 3.50 18.63
N SER A 10 3.85 4.78 18.88
CA SER A 10 2.78 5.77 19.10
C SER A 10 1.85 5.92 17.90
N PHE A 11 2.40 5.80 16.68
CA PHE A 11 1.62 5.90 15.44
C PHE A 11 0.77 4.65 15.18
N ILE A 12 1.31 3.45 15.37
CA ILE A 12 0.70 2.16 15.02
C ILE A 12 -0.04 1.51 16.20
N GLY A 13 0.48 1.65 17.42
CA GLY A 13 0.01 0.92 18.60
C GLY A 13 -1.48 1.12 18.89
N GLY A 14 -2.19 0.01 19.09
CA GLY A 14 -3.62 -0.01 19.38
C GLY A 14 -4.55 0.38 18.21
N LYS A 15 -4.02 0.62 17.01
CA LYS A 15 -4.78 1.06 15.83
C LYS A 15 -5.22 -0.13 14.97
N VAL A 16 -6.30 0.07 14.22
CA VAL A 16 -6.67 -0.76 13.08
C VAL A 16 -5.92 -0.26 11.85
N VAL A 17 -5.02 -1.07 11.34
CA VAL A 17 -4.16 -0.70 10.18
C VAL A 17 -4.54 -1.54 8.98
N MET A 18 -4.81 -0.91 7.86
CA MET A 18 -4.99 -1.58 6.57
C MET A 18 -3.74 -1.40 5.72
N VAL A 19 -3.25 -2.50 5.15
CA VAL A 19 -2.16 -2.49 4.18
C VAL A 19 -2.67 -3.06 2.87
N THR A 20 -2.66 -2.28 1.79
CA THR A 20 -2.98 -2.77 0.45
C THR A 20 -1.70 -3.18 -0.28
N GLY A 21 -1.76 -4.24 -1.09
CA GLY A 21 -0.56 -4.86 -1.63
C GLY A 21 0.27 -5.55 -0.55
N ALA A 22 -0.42 -6.14 0.43
CA ALA A 22 0.16 -6.71 1.65
C ALA A 22 1.20 -7.82 1.36
N GLY A 23 1.02 -8.57 0.27
CA GLY A 23 1.93 -9.64 -0.13
C GLY A 23 3.12 -9.19 -0.99
N GLY A 24 3.19 -7.91 -1.37
CA GLY A 24 4.35 -7.34 -2.08
C GLY A 24 5.57 -7.17 -1.17
N THR A 25 6.75 -6.93 -1.75
CA THR A 25 8.01 -6.79 -0.99
C THR A 25 7.91 -5.70 0.09
N ILE A 26 7.37 -4.52 -0.24
CA ILE A 26 7.22 -3.42 0.73
C ILE A 26 6.04 -3.69 1.65
N GLY A 27 4.89 -4.10 1.10
CA GLY A 27 3.68 -4.37 1.88
C GLY A 27 3.90 -5.43 2.95
N SER A 28 4.60 -6.52 2.62
CA SER A 28 4.88 -7.60 3.57
C SER A 28 5.77 -7.16 4.73
N GLU A 29 6.78 -6.34 4.47
CA GLU A 29 7.61 -5.78 5.53
C GLU A 29 6.81 -4.81 6.41
N ILE A 30 5.98 -3.96 5.81
CA ILE A 30 5.08 -3.07 6.56
C ILE A 30 4.14 -3.87 7.46
N CYS A 31 3.55 -4.97 6.97
CA CYS A 31 2.70 -5.85 7.77
C CYS A 31 3.42 -6.38 9.01
N LYS A 32 4.65 -6.89 8.87
CA LYS A 32 5.49 -7.35 9.98
C LYS A 32 5.77 -6.24 10.99
N GLN A 33 6.10 -5.04 10.50
CA GLN A 33 6.35 -3.89 11.38
C GLN A 33 5.08 -3.45 12.11
N CYS A 34 3.92 -3.43 11.45
CA CYS A 34 2.64 -3.11 12.10
C CYS A 34 2.34 -4.05 13.28
N LEU A 35 2.53 -5.36 13.10
CA LEU A 35 2.36 -6.33 14.18
C LEU A 35 3.38 -6.14 15.30
N LYS A 36 4.66 -5.92 14.95
CA LYS A 36 5.74 -5.68 15.91
C LYS A 36 5.46 -4.45 16.78
N PHE A 37 4.92 -3.38 16.19
CA PHE A 37 4.60 -2.13 16.89
C PHE A 37 3.18 -2.08 17.45
N GLY A 38 2.53 -3.23 17.62
CA GLY A 38 1.32 -3.36 18.42
C GLY A 38 0.04 -2.90 17.73
N ALA A 39 -0.08 -3.03 16.41
CA ALA A 39 -1.37 -2.86 15.74
C ALA A 39 -2.43 -3.74 16.41
N ARG A 40 -3.63 -3.18 16.67
CA ARG A 40 -4.76 -3.92 17.25
C ARG A 40 -5.34 -4.94 16.29
N GLU A 41 -5.50 -4.53 15.04
CA GLU A 41 -5.88 -5.38 13.92
C GLU A 41 -5.08 -4.97 12.68
N LEU A 42 -4.71 -5.94 11.88
CA LEU A 42 -4.00 -5.74 10.62
C LEU A 42 -4.83 -6.29 9.46
N ILE A 43 -5.39 -5.39 8.65
CA ILE A 43 -6.18 -5.73 7.47
C ILE A 43 -5.23 -5.86 6.28
N MET A 44 -4.97 -7.09 5.85
CA MET A 44 -4.10 -7.39 4.72
C MET A 44 -4.91 -7.50 3.44
N VAL A 45 -4.89 -6.48 2.60
CA VAL A 45 -5.59 -6.47 1.30
C VAL A 45 -4.61 -6.83 0.19
N GLU A 46 -4.86 -7.96 -0.47
CA GLU A 46 -4.02 -8.48 -1.55
C GLU A 46 -4.88 -9.21 -2.58
N HIS A 47 -4.64 -8.99 -3.87
CA HIS A 47 -5.43 -9.65 -4.91
C HIS A 47 -4.92 -11.06 -5.27
N SER A 48 -3.64 -11.34 -5.01
CA SER A 48 -3.03 -12.66 -5.23
C SER A 48 -3.25 -13.55 -4.02
N GLU A 49 -3.99 -14.65 -4.19
CA GLU A 49 -4.18 -15.67 -3.16
C GLU A 49 -2.83 -16.16 -2.62
N TYR A 50 -1.91 -16.49 -3.51
CA TYR A 50 -0.59 -16.98 -3.13
C TYR A 50 0.17 -15.98 -2.26
N ASN A 51 0.20 -14.71 -2.66
CA ASN A 51 0.92 -13.68 -1.90
C ASN A 51 0.27 -13.41 -0.54
N LEU A 52 -1.07 -13.46 -0.48
CA LEU A 52 -1.82 -13.30 0.77
C LEU A 52 -1.53 -14.46 1.74
N TYR A 53 -1.52 -15.69 1.23
CA TYR A 53 -1.12 -16.86 2.00
C TYR A 53 0.31 -16.71 2.53
N GLN A 54 1.26 -16.36 1.66
CA GLN A 54 2.68 -16.22 2.05
C GLN A 54 2.91 -15.19 3.15
N ILE A 55 2.23 -14.04 3.10
CA ILE A 55 2.39 -13.03 4.16
C ILE A 55 1.75 -13.47 5.48
N ASN A 56 0.63 -14.19 5.43
CA ASN A 56 0.03 -14.74 6.64
C ASN A 56 0.97 -15.73 7.33
N GLU A 57 1.57 -16.65 6.57
CA GLU A 57 2.58 -17.59 7.11
C GLU A 57 3.81 -16.85 7.65
N ALA A 58 4.30 -15.84 6.91
CA ALA A 58 5.46 -15.06 7.31
C ALA A 58 5.23 -14.19 8.58
N THR A 59 3.99 -14.04 8.99
CA THR A 59 3.57 -13.40 10.25
C THR A 59 3.06 -14.41 11.27
N ASN A 60 3.37 -15.71 11.10
CA ASN A 60 2.96 -16.81 11.96
C ASN A 60 1.43 -16.89 12.16
N ALA A 61 0.64 -16.57 11.12
CA ALA A 61 -0.81 -16.52 11.17
C ALA A 61 -1.33 -15.78 12.43
N ASP A 62 -0.74 -14.66 12.74
CA ASP A 62 -1.06 -13.84 13.94
C ASP A 62 -2.57 -13.61 14.04
N GLU A 63 -3.14 -13.77 15.22
CA GLU A 63 -4.59 -13.68 15.46
C GLU A 63 -5.19 -12.31 15.11
N ARG A 64 -4.36 -11.27 15.04
CA ARG A 64 -4.73 -9.90 14.64
C ARG A 64 -4.88 -9.75 13.12
N ASN A 65 -4.42 -10.72 12.32
CA ASN A 65 -4.51 -10.69 10.87
C ASN A 65 -5.96 -10.83 10.39
N ARG A 66 -6.35 -9.95 9.47
CA ARG A 66 -7.62 -10.03 8.72
C ARG A 66 -7.26 -10.13 7.24
N LEU A 67 -7.38 -11.34 6.71
CA LEU A 67 -6.99 -11.63 5.32
C LEU A 67 -8.13 -11.24 4.38
N VAL A 68 -7.85 -10.35 3.43
CA VAL A 68 -8.80 -9.86 2.46
C VAL A 68 -8.25 -10.08 1.05
N MET A 69 -8.74 -11.10 0.37
CA MET A 69 -8.40 -11.36 -1.02
C MET A 69 -9.26 -10.48 -1.92
N LEU A 70 -8.69 -9.36 -2.37
CA LEU A 70 -9.44 -8.33 -3.09
C LEU A 70 -8.55 -7.52 -4.04
N ASN A 71 -9.08 -7.19 -5.22
CA ASN A 71 -8.51 -6.18 -6.09
C ASN A 71 -9.10 -4.80 -5.75
N ILE A 72 -8.23 -3.84 -5.42
CA ILE A 72 -8.61 -2.47 -5.01
C ILE A 72 -9.35 -1.67 -6.09
N THR A 73 -9.38 -2.16 -7.34
CA THR A 73 -10.18 -1.56 -8.42
C THR A 73 -11.67 -1.92 -8.34
N HIS A 74 -12.04 -2.94 -7.57
CA HIS A 74 -13.41 -3.36 -7.33
C HIS A 74 -14.01 -2.55 -6.19
N ILE A 75 -14.57 -1.38 -6.52
CA ILE A 75 -14.97 -0.37 -5.53
C ILE A 75 -16.02 -0.87 -4.54
N ASN A 76 -17.04 -1.61 -5.00
CA ASN A 76 -18.13 -2.06 -4.13
C ASN A 76 -17.67 -3.05 -3.07
N GLU A 77 -16.87 -4.04 -3.48
CA GLU A 77 -16.29 -5.02 -2.60
C GLU A 77 -15.30 -4.36 -1.62
N PHE A 78 -14.50 -3.41 -2.13
CA PHE A 78 -13.54 -2.70 -1.30
C PHE A 78 -14.22 -1.77 -0.30
N GLU A 79 -15.34 -1.16 -0.66
CA GLU A 79 -16.16 -0.37 0.27
C GLU A 79 -16.68 -1.23 1.43
N SER A 80 -17.09 -2.47 1.16
CA SER A 80 -17.55 -3.38 2.21
C SER A 80 -16.46 -3.65 3.26
N VAL A 81 -15.18 -3.71 2.84
CA VAL A 81 -14.04 -3.86 3.73
C VAL A 81 -13.85 -2.63 4.62
N PHE A 82 -13.89 -1.43 4.05
CA PHE A 82 -13.83 -0.18 4.81
C PHE A 82 -14.99 -0.04 5.81
N SER A 83 -16.20 -0.38 5.37
CA SER A 83 -17.40 -0.36 6.22
C SER A 83 -17.26 -1.30 7.42
N LYS A 84 -16.75 -2.51 7.18
CA LYS A 84 -16.59 -3.55 8.20
C LYS A 84 -15.50 -3.22 9.21
N PHE A 85 -14.32 -2.84 8.75
CA PHE A 85 -13.13 -2.74 9.59
C PHE A 85 -12.82 -1.33 10.08
N ARG A 86 -13.32 -0.28 9.42
CA ARG A 86 -13.10 1.13 9.81
C ARG A 86 -11.63 1.42 10.16
N PRO A 87 -10.69 1.26 9.23
CA PRO A 87 -9.28 1.41 9.53
C PRO A 87 -8.93 2.84 10.00
N ASP A 88 -8.15 2.92 11.07
CA ASP A 88 -7.58 4.18 11.56
C ASP A 88 -6.48 4.70 10.63
N ILE A 89 -5.71 3.76 10.06
CA ILE A 89 -4.57 4.02 9.19
C ILE A 89 -4.67 3.13 7.96
N VAL A 90 -4.43 3.70 6.78
CA VAL A 90 -4.25 2.94 5.53
C VAL A 90 -2.85 3.18 4.99
N ILE A 91 -2.10 2.12 4.76
CA ILE A 91 -0.80 2.16 4.08
C ILE A 91 -0.98 1.52 2.70
N HIS A 92 -0.97 2.36 1.68
CA HIS A 92 -1.27 1.94 0.32
C HIS A 92 0.00 1.62 -0.45
N ALA A 93 0.33 0.30 -0.53
CA ALA A 93 1.50 -0.22 -1.24
C ALA A 93 1.14 -1.01 -2.52
N ALA A 94 -0.14 -1.18 -2.83
CA ALA A 94 -0.60 -1.85 -4.05
C ALA A 94 -0.32 -0.98 -5.28
N ALA A 95 0.54 -1.47 -6.19
CA ALA A 95 0.78 -0.83 -7.49
C ALA A 95 1.52 -1.77 -8.44
N TYR A 96 1.31 -1.62 -9.74
CA TYR A 96 2.21 -2.18 -10.74
C TYR A 96 3.45 -1.30 -10.87
N LYS A 97 4.63 -1.89 -10.72
CA LYS A 97 5.92 -1.18 -10.60
C LYS A 97 6.92 -1.49 -11.70
N HIS A 98 6.70 -2.54 -12.49
CA HIS A 98 7.62 -2.94 -13.55
C HIS A 98 7.43 -2.06 -14.78
N VAL A 99 8.40 -1.18 -15.03
CA VAL A 99 8.34 -0.19 -16.12
C VAL A 99 8.05 -0.83 -17.48
N PRO A 100 8.78 -1.88 -17.94
CA PRO A 100 8.49 -2.48 -19.24
C PRO A 100 7.07 -3.05 -19.34
N LEU A 101 6.57 -3.69 -18.28
CA LEU A 101 5.23 -4.25 -18.30
C LEU A 101 4.14 -3.16 -18.34
N CYS A 102 4.36 -2.03 -17.66
CA CYS A 102 3.44 -0.89 -17.73
C CYS A 102 3.45 -0.24 -19.12
N GLU A 103 4.62 -0.16 -19.79
CA GLU A 103 4.70 0.35 -21.16
C GLU A 103 3.93 -0.54 -22.15
N PHE A 104 4.01 -1.87 -22.00
CA PHE A 104 3.24 -2.81 -22.82
C PHE A 104 1.74 -2.85 -22.47
N ASN A 105 1.35 -2.42 -21.27
CA ASN A 105 -0.02 -2.51 -20.76
C ASN A 105 -0.47 -1.20 -20.12
N PRO A 106 -0.49 -0.06 -20.86
CA PRO A 106 -0.70 1.26 -20.28
C PRO A 106 -2.08 1.42 -19.62
N LEU A 107 -3.14 0.89 -20.24
CA LEU A 107 -4.50 1.00 -19.70
C LEU A 107 -4.65 0.24 -18.38
N ILE A 108 -4.04 -0.94 -18.28
CA ILE A 108 -4.07 -1.74 -17.06
C ILE A 108 -3.24 -1.06 -15.95
N ALA A 109 -2.12 -0.44 -16.31
CA ALA A 109 -1.31 0.34 -15.36
C ALA A 109 -2.10 1.55 -14.82
N VAL A 110 -2.81 2.28 -15.68
CA VAL A 110 -3.69 3.39 -15.29
C VAL A 110 -4.82 2.89 -14.39
N GLN A 111 -5.52 1.84 -14.78
CA GLN A 111 -6.64 1.28 -14.03
C GLN A 111 -6.19 0.84 -12.63
N ASN A 112 -5.13 0.06 -12.53
CA ASN A 112 -4.64 -0.42 -11.24
C ASN A 112 -4.04 0.69 -10.39
N ASN A 113 -3.13 1.48 -10.94
CA ASN A 113 -2.39 2.47 -10.15
C ASN A 113 -3.23 3.71 -9.85
N ILE A 114 -3.89 4.30 -10.85
CA ILE A 114 -4.64 5.55 -10.66
C ILE A 114 -6.01 5.28 -10.08
N MET A 115 -6.82 4.43 -10.72
CA MET A 115 -8.18 4.18 -10.23
C MET A 115 -8.17 3.42 -8.90
N GLY A 116 -7.25 2.45 -8.73
CA GLY A 116 -7.06 1.78 -7.45
C GLY A 116 -6.69 2.76 -6.32
N THR A 117 -5.74 3.68 -6.55
CA THR A 117 -5.36 4.71 -5.56
C THR A 117 -6.53 5.65 -5.28
N LYS A 118 -7.28 6.07 -6.32
CA LYS A 118 -8.48 6.89 -6.15
C LYS A 118 -9.48 6.20 -5.22
N ASN A 119 -9.78 4.92 -5.46
CA ASN A 119 -10.70 4.15 -4.61
C ASN A 119 -10.22 4.09 -3.15
N VAL A 120 -8.94 3.82 -2.91
CA VAL A 120 -8.36 3.84 -1.56
C VAL A 120 -8.60 5.17 -0.86
N ILE A 121 -8.26 6.28 -1.53
CA ILE A 121 -8.35 7.63 -0.96
C ILE A 121 -9.80 8.04 -0.73
N ASP A 122 -10.68 7.81 -1.69
CA ASP A 122 -12.09 8.20 -1.57
C ASP A 122 -12.81 7.41 -0.46
N LEU A 123 -12.53 6.11 -0.35
CA LEU A 123 -13.08 5.30 0.74
C LEU A 123 -12.49 5.70 2.09
N ALA A 124 -11.18 5.98 2.17
CA ALA A 124 -10.57 6.47 3.39
C ALA A 124 -11.24 7.78 3.88
N LYS A 125 -11.51 8.72 2.98
CA LYS A 125 -12.25 9.95 3.28
C LYS A 125 -13.69 9.67 3.71
N LYS A 126 -14.39 8.82 2.96
CA LYS A 126 -15.79 8.46 3.25
C LYS A 126 -15.96 7.84 4.63
N TYR A 127 -14.99 7.03 5.04
CA TYR A 127 -14.99 6.33 6.32
C TYR A 127 -14.12 7.00 7.41
N GLU A 128 -13.70 8.25 7.17
CA GLU A 128 -12.96 9.09 8.13
C GLU A 128 -11.69 8.46 8.69
N THR A 129 -11.00 7.67 7.84
CA THR A 129 -9.65 7.16 8.18
C THR A 129 -8.73 8.32 8.53
N LYS A 130 -8.07 8.26 9.67
CA LYS A 130 -7.26 9.38 10.19
C LYS A 130 -6.02 9.67 9.35
N LYS A 131 -5.36 8.62 8.86
CA LYS A 131 -4.12 8.75 8.09
C LYS A 131 -4.08 7.78 6.90
N VAL A 132 -3.72 8.31 5.74
CA VAL A 132 -3.38 7.51 4.55
C VAL A 132 -1.93 7.78 4.16
N VAL A 133 -1.15 6.72 4.04
CA VAL A 133 0.25 6.77 3.57
C VAL A 133 0.31 6.12 2.20
N LEU A 134 0.52 6.93 1.17
CA LEU A 134 0.73 6.45 -0.19
C LEU A 134 2.20 6.10 -0.41
N ILE A 135 2.50 4.86 -0.72
CA ILE A 135 3.83 4.43 -1.13
C ILE A 135 4.06 4.83 -2.60
N SER A 136 5.04 5.70 -2.83
CA SER A 136 5.41 6.20 -4.14
C SER A 136 6.88 5.87 -4.49
N THR A 137 7.39 6.43 -5.57
CA THR A 137 8.71 6.13 -6.13
C THR A 137 9.42 7.40 -6.58
N ASP A 138 10.75 7.38 -6.62
CA ASP A 138 11.60 8.41 -7.24
C ASP A 138 11.24 8.63 -8.73
N LYS A 139 10.75 7.59 -9.41
CA LYS A 139 10.32 7.65 -10.83
C LYS A 139 9.06 8.50 -11.07
N ALA A 140 8.36 8.91 -10.01
CA ALA A 140 7.27 9.88 -10.07
C ALA A 140 7.77 11.35 -10.20
N VAL A 141 9.07 11.57 -10.00
CA VAL A 141 9.70 12.89 -10.19
C VAL A 141 10.06 13.05 -11.67
N ARG A 142 9.40 14.00 -12.35
CA ARG A 142 9.60 14.22 -13.81
C ARG A 142 9.52 12.91 -14.60
N PRO A 143 8.37 12.24 -14.60
CA PRO A 143 8.25 10.89 -15.13
C PRO A 143 8.53 10.85 -16.64
N THR A 144 9.31 9.87 -17.05
CA THR A 144 9.66 9.61 -18.46
C THR A 144 9.06 8.29 -18.95
N ASN A 145 8.24 7.64 -18.14
CA ASN A 145 7.59 6.37 -18.43
C ASN A 145 6.18 6.32 -17.83
N ILE A 146 5.36 5.39 -18.34
CA ILE A 146 3.95 5.25 -17.92
C ILE A 146 3.83 4.93 -16.43
N MET A 147 4.64 4.01 -15.93
CA MET A 147 4.59 3.66 -14.50
C MET A 147 4.85 4.89 -13.63
N GLY A 148 5.91 5.65 -13.90
CA GLY A 148 6.22 6.89 -13.19
C GLY A 148 5.11 7.93 -13.33
N ALA A 149 4.53 8.09 -14.53
CA ALA A 149 3.42 9.01 -14.78
C ALA A 149 2.18 8.62 -13.96
N THR A 150 1.81 7.33 -13.90
CA THR A 150 0.69 6.87 -13.06
C THR A 150 0.93 7.19 -11.59
N LYS A 151 2.13 6.96 -11.08
CA LYS A 151 2.47 7.28 -9.68
C LYS A 151 2.44 8.78 -9.41
N ARG A 152 2.88 9.60 -10.37
CA ARG A 152 2.78 11.07 -10.24
C ARG A 152 1.34 11.55 -10.16
N VAL A 153 0.44 11.00 -10.97
CA VAL A 153 -1.00 11.30 -10.89
C VAL A 153 -1.55 10.90 -9.51
N CYS A 154 -1.18 9.72 -9.00
CA CYS A 154 -1.57 9.28 -7.66
C CYS A 154 -1.12 10.26 -6.56
N GLU A 155 0.13 10.76 -6.64
CA GLU A 155 0.64 11.76 -5.69
C GLU A 155 -0.16 13.07 -5.75
N LEU A 156 -0.43 13.58 -6.97
CA LEU A 156 -1.21 14.80 -7.15
C LEU A 156 -2.63 14.63 -6.61
N TYR A 157 -3.26 13.48 -6.86
CA TYR A 157 -4.58 13.19 -6.30
C TYR A 157 -4.54 13.14 -4.77
N ALA A 158 -3.57 12.43 -4.20
CA ALA A 158 -3.39 12.31 -2.76
C ALA A 158 -3.21 13.68 -2.08
N LEU A 159 -2.29 14.51 -2.59
CA LEU A 159 -1.99 15.82 -2.01
C LEU A 159 -3.19 16.78 -2.04
N ASN A 160 -4.05 16.68 -3.06
CA ASN A 160 -5.25 17.52 -3.19
C ASN A 160 -6.49 16.91 -2.53
N SER A 161 -6.38 15.77 -1.85
CA SER A 161 -7.51 15.04 -1.26
C SER A 161 -7.57 15.12 0.27
N ASN A 162 -6.67 15.86 0.91
CA ASN A 162 -6.67 16.06 2.36
C ASN A 162 -7.98 16.70 2.83
N THR A 163 -8.48 16.25 3.98
CA THR A 163 -9.66 16.82 4.65
C THR A 163 -9.34 17.10 6.11
N SER A 164 -10.27 17.69 6.86
CA SER A 164 -10.11 17.90 8.30
C SER A 164 -10.08 16.59 9.10
N SER A 165 -10.67 15.51 8.57
CA SER A 165 -10.75 14.19 9.22
C SER A 165 -9.72 13.18 8.74
N THR A 166 -9.15 13.37 7.52
CA THR A 166 -8.23 12.42 6.87
C THR A 166 -6.99 13.15 6.37
N GLU A 167 -5.85 12.85 6.97
CA GLU A 167 -4.54 13.30 6.51
C GLU A 167 -3.94 12.29 5.54
N ILE A 168 -3.52 12.77 4.37
CA ILE A 168 -2.96 11.94 3.30
C ILE A 168 -1.55 12.41 2.99
N VAL A 169 -0.59 11.50 3.08
CA VAL A 169 0.82 11.77 2.78
C VAL A 169 1.36 10.79 1.75
N ALA A 170 2.30 11.23 0.93
CA ALA A 170 3.01 10.37 -0.01
C ALA A 170 4.48 10.23 0.40
N VAL A 171 5.00 9.01 0.39
CA VAL A 171 6.38 8.68 0.71
C VAL A 171 7.04 8.09 -0.53
N ARG A 172 8.15 8.67 -0.97
CA ARG A 172 8.92 8.18 -2.12
C ARG A 172 10.09 7.33 -1.67
N PHE A 173 10.23 6.18 -2.31
CA PHE A 173 11.42 5.34 -2.20
C PHE A 173 12.21 5.32 -3.51
N GLY A 174 13.52 5.18 -3.41
CA GLY A 174 14.37 4.76 -4.50
C GLY A 174 14.29 3.23 -4.70
N ASN A 175 15.34 2.63 -5.25
CA ASN A 175 15.40 1.19 -5.43
C ASN A 175 15.60 0.49 -4.08
N VAL A 176 14.68 -0.42 -3.74
CA VAL A 176 14.78 -1.25 -2.54
C VAL A 176 15.66 -2.46 -2.84
N LEU A 177 16.72 -2.63 -2.07
CA LEU A 177 17.64 -3.76 -2.19
C LEU A 177 16.91 -5.10 -1.99
N GLY A 178 17.14 -6.05 -2.89
CA GLY A 178 16.55 -7.40 -2.80
C GLY A 178 15.07 -7.49 -3.14
N SER A 179 14.41 -6.41 -3.61
CA SER A 179 13.00 -6.48 -4.02
C SER A 179 12.84 -7.31 -5.30
N SER A 180 11.69 -8.03 -5.40
CA SER A 180 11.36 -8.85 -6.57
C SER A 180 11.47 -8.07 -7.88
N GLY A 181 12.25 -8.59 -8.84
CA GLY A 181 12.52 -7.96 -10.15
C GLY A 181 13.43 -6.73 -10.09
N SER A 182 14.10 -6.44 -8.96
CA SER A 182 15.09 -5.37 -8.86
C SER A 182 16.42 -5.77 -9.53
N VAL A 183 17.30 -4.76 -9.72
CA VAL A 183 18.59 -4.92 -10.44
C VAL A 183 19.50 -5.96 -9.77
N ILE A 184 19.58 -6.00 -8.44
CA ILE A 184 20.50 -6.89 -7.71
C ILE A 184 20.20 -8.38 -7.92
N PRO A 185 18.95 -8.89 -7.79
CA PRO A 185 18.65 -10.26 -8.15
C PRO A 185 18.98 -10.62 -9.60
N LYS A 186 18.84 -9.68 -10.55
CA LYS A 186 19.20 -9.88 -11.96
C LYS A 186 20.70 -10.02 -12.21
N PHE A 187 21.54 -9.42 -11.36
CA PHE A 187 23.00 -9.58 -11.46
C PHE A 187 23.53 -10.83 -10.75
N LYS A 188 22.72 -11.49 -9.92
CA LYS A 188 23.07 -12.72 -9.23
C LYS A 188 22.62 -14.00 -9.97
N ALA A 189 21.75 -13.86 -10.99
CA ALA A 189 21.29 -14.93 -11.87
C ALA A 189 22.15 -15.00 -13.14
#